data_8d4cf6d416f779d566bde5d76386e3cf
#
_entry.id   8d4cf6d416f779d566bde5d76386e3cf
#
_cell.length_a   1.000
_cell.length_b   1.000
_cell.length_c   1.000
_cell.angle_alpha   90.00
_cell.angle_beta   90.00
_cell.angle_gamma   90.00
#
_symmetry.space_group_name_H-M   'P 1'
#
loop_
_entity.id
_entity.type
_entity.pdbx_description
1 polymer ?
#
loop_
_entity_poly.entity_id
_entity_poly.type
_entity_poly.pdbx_seq_one_letter_code
_entity_poly.pdbx_strand_id
1 'polypeptide(L)'
;VTQAAAGKAIVILGGGTAGWMAACLIAQRWPHAQVTLVESPEIGIVGVGEGSTPQLKHFFGRLGIAEAEWMPACDATYKLGIGFHGWSDRAGHGAYFHPFPTALDSHTAPHFFYNTRARRTGRDVAAHPDRFLLPARLAAAACAPQPDANFPFEVSYGYHFDAHKVGAFLGHHATTKLGVVQLQRTIATAERDASGDIAALLCDDGERIPGDVFLDASGFRSILFEKTLGVPF
;
A
#
# COMPACT_ATOMS: atom_id res chain seq x y z
N VAL A 1 28.22 -21.02 -24.89
CA VAL A 1 27.59 -20.77 -23.57
C VAL A 1 27.43 -19.26 -23.48
N THR A 2 26.24 -18.75 -23.83
CA THR A 2 25.88 -17.33 -23.72
C THR A 2 25.86 -17.01 -22.21
N GLN A 3 26.78 -16.14 -21.79
CA GLN A 3 26.78 -15.58 -20.45
C GLN A 3 25.44 -14.87 -20.25
N ALA A 4 24.60 -15.35 -19.34
CA ALA A 4 23.38 -14.65 -18.97
C ALA A 4 23.79 -13.23 -18.56
N ALA A 5 23.19 -12.20 -19.18
CA ALA A 5 23.42 -10.82 -18.80
C ALA A 5 23.18 -10.69 -17.29
N ALA A 6 24.16 -10.15 -16.57
CA ALA A 6 24.04 -9.91 -15.14
C ALA A 6 22.76 -9.08 -14.90
N GLY A 7 21.93 -9.52 -13.98
CA GLY A 7 20.69 -8.81 -13.67
C GLY A 7 20.99 -7.41 -13.15
N LYS A 8 20.07 -6.46 -13.39
CA LYS A 8 20.19 -5.09 -12.90
C LYS A 8 20.26 -5.05 -11.37
N ALA A 9 21.16 -4.24 -10.84
CA ALA A 9 21.26 -3.93 -9.42
C ALA A 9 20.24 -2.83 -9.08
N ILE A 10 19.22 -3.20 -8.30
CA ILE A 10 18.15 -2.27 -7.89
C ILE A 10 18.30 -2.01 -6.40
N VAL A 11 18.49 -0.75 -6.04
CA VAL A 11 18.68 -0.30 -4.66
C VAL A 11 17.45 0.49 -4.20
N ILE A 12 16.85 0.06 -3.10
CA ILE A 12 15.68 0.71 -2.49
C ILE A 12 16.13 1.35 -1.17
N LEU A 13 15.97 2.66 -1.06
CA LEU A 13 16.31 3.42 0.14
C LEU A 13 15.07 3.64 1.00
N GLY A 14 15.00 2.96 2.12
CA GLY A 14 13.95 3.09 3.13
C GLY A 14 13.26 1.77 3.43
N GLY A 15 13.28 1.35 4.69
CA GLY A 15 12.72 0.10 5.23
C GLY A 15 11.29 0.22 5.76
N GLY A 16 10.56 1.27 5.40
CA GLY A 16 9.14 1.38 5.69
C GLY A 16 8.29 0.42 4.86
N THR A 17 6.98 0.35 5.13
CA THR A 17 6.04 -0.51 4.41
C THR A 17 6.15 -0.35 2.89
N ALA A 18 6.27 0.88 2.38
CA ALA A 18 6.39 1.16 0.95
C ALA A 18 7.66 0.55 0.34
N GLY A 19 8.81 0.67 1.01
CA GLY A 19 10.07 0.10 0.56
C GLY A 19 10.03 -1.42 0.48
N TRP A 20 9.52 -2.08 1.52
CA TRP A 20 9.37 -3.53 1.55
C TRP A 20 8.34 -4.03 0.54
N MET A 21 7.23 -3.31 0.32
CA MET A 21 6.26 -3.64 -0.75
C MET A 21 6.92 -3.56 -2.13
N ALA A 22 7.69 -2.52 -2.39
CA ALA A 22 8.43 -2.36 -3.64
C ALA A 22 9.46 -3.48 -3.82
N ALA A 23 10.24 -3.80 -2.77
CA ALA A 23 11.23 -4.87 -2.80
C ALA A 23 10.61 -6.22 -3.15
N CYS A 24 9.49 -6.59 -2.50
CA CYS A 24 8.77 -7.84 -2.77
C CYS A 24 8.29 -7.91 -4.22
N LEU A 25 7.63 -6.86 -4.72
CA LEU A 25 7.09 -6.86 -6.09
C LEU A 25 8.20 -6.92 -7.15
N ILE A 26 9.27 -6.17 -6.94
CA ILE A 26 10.41 -6.11 -7.88
C ILE A 26 11.10 -7.46 -7.93
N ALA A 27 11.47 -8.02 -6.77
CA ALA A 27 12.15 -9.30 -6.70
C ALA A 27 11.31 -10.44 -7.30
N GLN A 28 10.01 -10.47 -7.04
CA GLN A 28 9.12 -11.46 -7.63
C GLN A 28 8.98 -11.29 -9.16
N ARG A 29 8.86 -10.05 -9.63
CA ARG A 29 8.61 -9.76 -11.06
C ARG A 29 9.85 -9.90 -11.93
N TRP A 30 11.03 -9.60 -11.36
CA TRP A 30 12.32 -9.66 -12.04
C TRP A 30 13.30 -10.55 -11.26
N PRO A 31 13.16 -11.88 -11.34
CA PRO A 31 13.94 -12.83 -10.53
C PRO A 31 15.44 -12.82 -10.83
N HIS A 32 15.86 -12.15 -11.92
CA HIS A 32 17.28 -11.97 -12.25
C HIS A 32 17.83 -10.63 -11.75
N ALA A 33 17.01 -9.73 -11.24
CA ALA A 33 17.47 -8.48 -10.64
C ALA A 33 18.09 -8.75 -9.26
N GLN A 34 19.16 -8.03 -8.96
CA GLN A 34 19.72 -8.00 -7.59
C GLN A 34 19.05 -6.87 -6.83
N VAL A 35 18.13 -7.21 -5.94
CA VAL A 35 17.38 -6.21 -5.15
C VAL A 35 18.02 -6.06 -3.79
N THR A 36 18.44 -4.84 -3.47
CA THR A 36 18.97 -4.46 -2.16
C THR A 36 18.09 -3.40 -1.54
N LEU A 37 17.63 -3.63 -0.32
CA LEU A 37 16.94 -2.62 0.47
C LEU A 37 17.87 -2.11 1.57
N VAL A 38 18.01 -0.78 1.64
CA VAL A 38 18.85 -0.10 2.62
C VAL A 38 17.97 0.67 3.59
N GLU A 39 18.11 0.38 4.87
CA GLU A 39 17.35 1.06 5.94
C GLU A 39 18.27 1.42 7.11
N SER A 40 17.96 2.55 7.75
CA SER A 40 18.68 2.95 8.95
C SER A 40 18.14 2.20 10.17
N PRO A 41 19.00 1.63 11.00
CA PRO A 41 18.57 1.01 12.25
C PRO A 41 18.07 2.03 13.29
N GLU A 42 18.39 3.31 13.10
CA GLU A 42 18.08 4.40 14.05
C GLU A 42 16.81 5.17 13.66
N ILE A 43 16.40 5.11 12.38
CA ILE A 43 15.26 5.86 11.88
C ILE A 43 14.05 4.95 11.84
N GLY A 44 13.09 5.19 12.74
CA GLY A 44 11.83 4.48 12.75
C GLY A 44 10.94 4.84 11.55
N ILE A 45 9.92 4.01 11.30
CA ILE A 45 8.88 4.31 10.32
C ILE A 45 7.87 5.30 10.90
N VAL A 46 7.27 6.14 10.04
CA VAL A 46 6.27 7.12 10.45
C VAL A 46 4.89 6.47 10.67
N GLY A 47 4.61 5.38 9.97
CA GLY A 47 3.34 4.65 10.07
C GLY A 47 3.15 4.02 11.44
N VAL A 48 1.92 4.09 11.96
CA VAL A 48 1.51 3.46 13.23
C VAL A 48 0.50 2.37 12.93
N GLY A 49 -0.76 2.75 12.72
CA GLY A 49 -1.85 1.91 12.25
C GLY A 49 -2.34 2.43 10.91
N GLU A 50 -2.48 1.55 9.96
CA GLU A 50 -2.82 1.91 8.59
C GLU A 50 -4.16 1.35 8.16
N GLY A 51 -4.83 2.08 7.25
CA GLY A 51 -6.04 1.60 6.60
C GLY A 51 -5.86 1.58 5.08
N SER A 52 -5.90 0.39 4.50
CA SER A 52 -5.75 0.25 3.05
C SER A 52 -7.05 0.46 2.27
N THR A 53 -6.90 0.52 0.96
CA THR A 53 -7.94 0.26 -0.04
C THR A 53 -7.94 -1.23 -0.43
N PRO A 54 -8.90 -1.70 -1.24
CA PRO A 54 -8.92 -3.09 -1.72
C PRO A 54 -7.67 -3.52 -2.51
N GLN A 55 -6.85 -2.58 -2.96
CA GLN A 55 -5.62 -2.89 -3.71
C GLN A 55 -4.61 -3.71 -2.90
N LEU A 56 -4.63 -3.61 -1.57
CA LEU A 56 -3.72 -4.39 -0.73
C LEU A 56 -4.01 -5.90 -0.81
N LYS A 57 -5.26 -6.30 -0.98
CA LYS A 57 -5.63 -7.70 -1.23
C LYS A 57 -4.95 -8.22 -2.50
N HIS A 58 -4.96 -7.43 -3.56
CA HIS A 58 -4.29 -7.80 -4.82
C HIS A 58 -2.77 -7.87 -4.68
N PHE A 59 -2.18 -7.00 -3.85
CA PHE A 59 -0.75 -7.04 -3.56
C PHE A 59 -0.35 -8.37 -2.91
N PHE A 60 -0.98 -8.76 -1.82
CA PHE A 60 -0.69 -10.04 -1.16
C PHE A 60 -1.01 -11.24 -2.05
N GLY A 61 -2.11 -11.19 -2.80
CA GLY A 61 -2.47 -12.23 -3.76
C GLY A 61 -1.41 -12.43 -4.86
N ARG A 62 -0.79 -11.34 -5.34
CA ARG A 62 0.33 -11.42 -6.30
C ARG A 62 1.57 -12.07 -5.71
N LEU A 63 1.84 -11.86 -4.43
CA LEU A 63 2.95 -12.51 -3.74
C LEU A 63 2.65 -13.97 -3.36
N GLY A 64 1.41 -14.43 -3.55
CA GLY A 64 0.98 -15.77 -3.13
C GLY A 64 0.84 -15.91 -1.61
N ILE A 65 0.69 -14.80 -0.89
CA ILE A 65 0.55 -14.77 0.57
C ILE A 65 -0.93 -14.77 0.93
N ALA A 66 -1.37 -15.78 1.66
CA ALA A 66 -2.77 -15.92 2.07
C ALA A 66 -3.13 -14.99 3.23
N GLU A 67 -4.38 -14.53 3.29
CA GLU A 67 -4.90 -13.73 4.41
C GLU A 67 -4.71 -14.44 5.77
N ALA A 68 -4.93 -15.73 5.82
CA ALA A 68 -4.73 -16.53 7.02
C ALA A 68 -3.28 -16.54 7.54
N GLU A 69 -2.31 -16.18 6.69
CA GLU A 69 -0.89 -16.09 7.05
C GLU A 69 -0.54 -14.69 7.57
N TRP A 70 -0.84 -13.65 6.79
CA TRP A 70 -0.37 -12.30 7.12
C TRP A 70 -1.28 -11.53 8.07
N MET A 71 -2.61 -11.73 8.00
CA MET A 71 -3.54 -10.94 8.84
C MET A 71 -3.32 -11.16 10.35
N PRO A 72 -3.20 -12.41 10.86
CA PRO A 72 -2.89 -12.61 12.27
C PRO A 72 -1.52 -12.09 12.67
N ALA A 73 -0.53 -12.20 11.78
CA ALA A 73 0.83 -11.73 12.04
C ALA A 73 0.94 -10.20 12.14
N CYS A 74 0.00 -9.49 11.49
CA CYS A 74 0.02 -8.03 11.40
C CYS A 74 -1.15 -7.35 12.15
N ASP A 75 -1.86 -8.08 13.03
CA ASP A 75 -3.07 -7.61 13.73
C ASP A 75 -4.10 -7.00 12.76
N ALA A 76 -4.21 -7.57 11.58
CA ALA A 76 -5.04 -7.01 10.53
C ALA A 76 -6.52 -7.37 10.73
N THR A 77 -7.38 -6.43 10.39
CA THR A 77 -8.83 -6.56 10.37
C THR A 77 -9.40 -6.09 9.04
N TYR A 78 -10.64 -6.48 8.73
CA TYR A 78 -11.30 -6.06 7.51
C TYR A 78 -11.77 -4.61 7.57
N LYS A 79 -11.70 -3.93 6.43
CA LYS A 79 -12.16 -2.56 6.22
C LYS A 79 -13.09 -2.51 5.01
N LEU A 80 -14.34 -2.13 5.24
CA LEU A 80 -15.40 -2.12 4.22
C LEU A 80 -15.58 -0.76 3.54
N GLY A 81 -14.94 0.27 4.07
CA GLY A 81 -15.05 1.64 3.57
C GLY A 81 -14.39 2.63 4.51
N ILE A 82 -14.75 3.90 4.36
CA ILE A 82 -14.20 5.01 5.11
C ILE A 82 -15.34 5.84 5.70
N GLY A 83 -15.36 6.00 7.03
CA GLY A 83 -16.27 6.92 7.71
C GLY A 83 -15.68 8.34 7.74
N PHE A 84 -16.45 9.31 7.28
CA PHE A 84 -16.09 10.72 7.36
C PHE A 84 -17.00 11.39 8.39
N HIS A 85 -16.41 12.05 9.37
CA HIS A 85 -17.11 12.75 10.46
C HIS A 85 -16.66 14.20 10.51
N GLY A 86 -17.59 15.12 10.83
CA GLY A 86 -17.31 16.56 10.88
C GLY A 86 -16.98 17.17 9.51
N TRP A 87 -17.39 16.53 8.46
CA TRP A 87 -17.04 16.88 7.08
C TRP A 87 -17.90 18.03 6.51
N SER A 88 -19.09 18.29 7.10
CA SER A 88 -19.99 19.34 6.67
C SER A 88 -20.72 19.93 7.87
N ASP A 89 -20.85 21.26 7.88
CA ASP A 89 -21.62 22.01 8.90
C ASP A 89 -23.13 21.98 8.62
N ARG A 90 -23.56 21.42 7.50
CA ARG A 90 -24.96 21.34 7.12
C ARG A 90 -25.68 20.34 8.01
N ALA A 91 -26.79 20.75 8.62
CA ALA A 91 -27.60 19.89 9.48
C ALA A 91 -27.99 18.58 8.78
N GLY A 92 -27.77 17.46 9.44
CA GLY A 92 -28.02 16.12 8.90
C GLY A 92 -26.96 15.58 7.92
N HIS A 93 -25.88 16.33 7.67
CA HIS A 93 -24.82 15.94 6.73
C HIS A 93 -23.42 15.93 7.36
N GLY A 94 -23.31 15.94 8.69
CA GLY A 94 -22.02 15.96 9.43
C GLY A 94 -21.21 14.67 9.32
N ALA A 95 -21.81 13.56 8.90
CA ALA A 95 -21.12 12.29 8.72
C ALA A 95 -21.67 11.52 7.52
N TYR A 96 -20.79 10.76 6.86
CA TYR A 96 -21.17 9.77 5.86
C TYR A 96 -20.17 8.62 5.81
N PHE A 97 -20.60 7.47 5.29
CA PHE A 97 -19.76 6.33 5.04
C PHE A 97 -19.54 6.17 3.53
N HIS A 98 -18.28 6.07 3.12
CA HIS A 98 -17.86 5.79 1.75
C HIS A 98 -17.50 4.31 1.63
N PRO A 99 -18.41 3.44 1.18
CA PRO A 99 -18.16 2.01 1.05
C PRO A 99 -17.21 1.71 -0.10
N PHE A 100 -16.54 0.56 -0.04
CA PHE A 100 -15.81 0.00 -1.18
C PHE A 100 -16.79 -0.83 -2.03
N PRO A 101 -17.25 -0.35 -3.20
CA PRO A 101 -18.27 -1.06 -3.97
C PRO A 101 -17.79 -2.41 -4.45
N THR A 102 -18.70 -3.38 -4.47
CA THR A 102 -18.47 -4.74 -4.99
C THR A 102 -19.12 -4.90 -6.37
N ALA A 103 -18.82 -6.01 -7.06
CA ALA A 103 -19.45 -6.32 -8.34
C ALA A 103 -20.99 -6.40 -8.22
N LEU A 104 -21.51 -6.92 -7.11
CA LEU A 104 -22.95 -6.98 -6.83
C LEU A 104 -23.61 -5.61 -6.81
N ASP A 105 -22.91 -4.60 -6.30
CA ASP A 105 -23.42 -3.23 -6.18
C ASP A 105 -23.72 -2.59 -7.55
N SER A 106 -23.19 -3.13 -8.65
CA SER A 106 -23.52 -2.68 -10.01
C SER A 106 -25.01 -2.78 -10.32
N HIS A 107 -25.74 -3.69 -9.66
CA HIS A 107 -27.19 -3.82 -9.81
C HIS A 107 -28.00 -2.78 -9.03
N THR A 108 -27.47 -2.28 -7.93
CA THR A 108 -28.15 -1.34 -7.03
C THR A 108 -27.65 0.10 -7.16
N ALA A 109 -26.43 0.31 -7.62
CA ALA A 109 -25.83 1.63 -7.82
C ALA A 109 -26.65 2.57 -8.73
N PRO A 110 -27.26 2.12 -9.85
CA PRO A 110 -28.11 3.00 -10.68
C PRO A 110 -29.26 3.61 -9.88
N HIS A 111 -29.93 2.84 -9.01
CA HIS A 111 -31.02 3.35 -8.17
C HIS A 111 -30.51 4.39 -7.17
N PHE A 112 -29.34 4.20 -6.59
CA PHE A 112 -28.69 5.18 -5.74
C PHE A 112 -28.44 6.49 -6.48
N PHE A 113 -27.87 6.44 -7.69
CA PHE A 113 -27.60 7.63 -8.49
C PHE A 113 -28.88 8.38 -8.91
N TYR A 114 -29.92 7.67 -9.34
CA TYR A 114 -31.21 8.29 -9.67
C TYR A 114 -31.86 8.95 -8.46
N ASN A 115 -31.87 8.29 -7.31
CA ASN A 115 -32.41 8.84 -6.08
C ASN A 115 -31.61 10.05 -5.60
N THR A 116 -30.29 10.00 -5.68
CA THR A 116 -29.42 11.13 -5.35
C THR A 116 -29.73 12.34 -6.22
N ARG A 117 -29.92 12.15 -7.55
CA ARG A 117 -30.32 13.20 -8.46
C ARG A 117 -31.73 13.76 -8.13
N ALA A 118 -32.70 12.88 -7.86
CA ALA A 118 -34.05 13.28 -7.48
C ALA A 118 -34.05 14.11 -6.18
N ARG A 119 -33.24 13.71 -5.19
CA ARG A 119 -33.09 14.44 -3.92
C ARG A 119 -32.48 15.84 -4.13
N ARG A 120 -31.54 15.99 -5.05
CA ARG A 120 -30.96 17.30 -5.42
C ARG A 120 -31.97 18.24 -6.05
N THR A 121 -33.04 17.72 -6.63
CA THR A 121 -34.17 18.50 -7.17
C THR A 121 -35.34 18.67 -6.19
N GLY A 122 -35.11 18.37 -4.89
CA GLY A 122 -36.07 18.58 -3.80
C GLY A 122 -37.05 17.46 -3.58
N ARG A 123 -36.91 16.30 -4.21
CA ARG A 123 -37.76 15.13 -3.95
C ARG A 123 -37.32 14.41 -2.69
N ASP A 124 -38.28 14.00 -1.85
CA ASP A 124 -38.00 13.19 -0.67
C ASP A 124 -37.93 11.70 -1.03
N VAL A 125 -36.71 11.23 -1.30
CA VAL A 125 -36.40 9.84 -1.65
C VAL A 125 -35.17 9.38 -0.88
N ALA A 126 -35.08 8.08 -0.59
CA ALA A 126 -33.89 7.51 0.05
C ALA A 126 -32.68 7.61 -0.89
N ALA A 127 -31.60 8.23 -0.42
CA ALA A 127 -30.35 8.42 -1.18
C ALA A 127 -29.11 8.20 -0.30
N HIS A 128 -29.24 7.39 0.74
CA HIS A 128 -28.13 7.04 1.62
C HIS A 128 -27.44 5.77 1.12
N PRO A 129 -26.09 5.70 1.03
CA PRO A 129 -25.36 4.57 0.47
C PRO A 129 -25.67 3.22 1.13
N ASP A 130 -25.91 3.21 2.44
CA ASP A 130 -26.24 2.01 3.23
C ASP A 130 -27.52 1.29 2.80
N ARG A 131 -28.36 1.95 1.99
CA ARG A 131 -29.56 1.36 1.41
C ARG A 131 -29.35 0.64 0.09
N PHE A 132 -28.23 0.89 -0.57
CA PHE A 132 -27.98 0.45 -1.95
C PHE A 132 -26.70 -0.36 -2.11
N LEU A 133 -25.74 -0.22 -1.20
CA LEU A 133 -24.40 -0.79 -1.33
C LEU A 133 -24.15 -1.82 -0.21
N LEU A 134 -23.78 -3.03 -0.61
CA LEU A 134 -23.56 -4.16 0.30
C LEU A 134 -22.53 -3.85 1.39
N PRO A 135 -21.34 -3.28 1.11
CA PRO A 135 -20.35 -3.03 2.15
C PRO A 135 -20.82 -2.07 3.24
N ALA A 136 -21.68 -1.09 2.88
CA ALA A 136 -22.28 -0.20 3.87
C ALA A 136 -23.21 -0.95 4.82
N ARG A 137 -23.97 -1.92 4.31
CA ARG A 137 -24.84 -2.79 5.11
C ARG A 137 -24.04 -3.71 6.03
N LEU A 138 -22.98 -4.33 5.49
CA LEU A 138 -22.08 -5.18 6.28
C LEU A 138 -21.41 -4.40 7.40
N ALA A 139 -20.91 -3.20 7.11
CA ALA A 139 -20.29 -2.33 8.12
C ALA A 139 -21.27 -1.95 9.24
N ALA A 140 -22.49 -1.55 8.88
CA ALA A 140 -23.53 -1.20 9.85
C ALA A 140 -23.96 -2.39 10.72
N ALA A 141 -23.86 -3.61 10.19
CA ALA A 141 -24.18 -4.86 10.90
C ALA A 141 -22.98 -5.48 11.62
N ALA A 142 -21.80 -4.85 11.59
CA ALA A 142 -20.54 -5.40 12.10
C ALA A 142 -20.19 -6.80 11.54
N CYS A 143 -20.55 -7.05 10.28
CA CYS A 143 -20.29 -8.32 9.60
C CYS A 143 -18.98 -8.28 8.83
N ALA A 144 -18.24 -9.39 8.88
CA ALA A 144 -17.06 -9.59 8.04
C ALA A 144 -17.45 -9.74 6.55
N PRO A 145 -16.58 -9.31 5.60
CA PRO A 145 -16.82 -9.44 4.17
C PRO A 145 -16.45 -10.85 3.64
N GLN A 146 -16.60 -11.86 4.45
CA GLN A 146 -16.33 -13.25 4.11
C GLN A 146 -17.67 -13.95 3.86
N PRO A 147 -18.09 -14.09 2.60
CA PRO A 147 -19.34 -14.76 2.27
C PRO A 147 -19.23 -16.28 2.44
N ASP A 148 -20.36 -16.92 2.62
CA ASP A 148 -20.45 -18.38 2.56
C ASP A 148 -20.02 -18.91 1.17
N ALA A 149 -19.60 -20.18 1.12
CA ALA A 149 -19.08 -20.81 -0.08
C ALA A 149 -20.03 -20.76 -1.31
N ASN A 150 -21.31 -20.61 -1.08
CA ASN A 150 -22.34 -20.55 -2.13
C ASN A 150 -22.65 -19.11 -2.59
N PHE A 151 -22.01 -18.09 -2.06
CA PHE A 151 -22.22 -16.72 -2.51
C PHE A 151 -21.39 -16.46 -3.76
N PRO A 152 -22.01 -16.16 -4.92
CA PRO A 152 -21.32 -16.18 -6.21
C PRO A 152 -20.56 -14.89 -6.53
N PHE A 153 -20.50 -13.92 -5.60
CA PHE A 153 -19.89 -12.62 -5.83
C PHE A 153 -18.70 -12.40 -4.90
N GLU A 154 -17.65 -11.80 -5.43
CA GLU A 154 -16.54 -11.33 -4.62
C GLU A 154 -16.95 -10.04 -3.89
N VAL A 155 -16.70 -9.98 -2.58
CA VAL A 155 -16.87 -8.77 -1.78
C VAL A 155 -15.56 -8.00 -1.76
N SER A 156 -15.64 -6.71 -2.08
CA SER A 156 -14.50 -5.80 -2.10
C SER A 156 -14.25 -5.25 -0.69
N TYR A 157 -13.02 -5.32 -0.23
CA TYR A 157 -12.61 -4.81 1.08
C TYR A 157 -11.12 -4.48 1.12
N GLY A 158 -10.75 -3.58 2.00
CA GLY A 158 -9.37 -3.35 2.41
C GLY A 158 -9.15 -3.89 3.82
N TYR A 159 -8.12 -3.37 4.49
CA TYR A 159 -7.72 -3.81 5.82
C TYR A 159 -7.32 -2.62 6.68
N HIS A 160 -7.42 -2.78 8.01
CA HIS A 160 -6.63 -2.04 8.97
C HIS A 160 -5.54 -2.98 9.49
N PHE A 161 -4.35 -2.46 9.75
CA PHE A 161 -3.21 -3.28 10.19
C PHE A 161 -2.17 -2.44 10.94
N ASP A 162 -1.31 -3.12 11.68
CA ASP A 162 -0.12 -2.53 12.27
C ASP A 162 0.97 -2.36 11.20
N ALA A 163 1.39 -1.12 10.94
CA ALA A 163 2.36 -0.80 9.89
C ALA A 163 3.75 -1.38 10.17
N HIS A 164 4.17 -1.41 11.45
CA HIS A 164 5.45 -2.01 11.84
C HIS A 164 5.45 -3.51 11.59
N LYS A 165 4.36 -4.20 11.97
CA LYS A 165 4.22 -5.64 11.76
C LYS A 165 4.17 -6.00 10.28
N VAL A 166 3.46 -5.23 9.44
CA VAL A 166 3.46 -5.44 8.00
C VAL A 166 4.85 -5.23 7.41
N GLY A 167 5.57 -4.18 7.82
CA GLY A 167 6.94 -3.94 7.41
C GLY A 167 7.86 -5.12 7.76
N ALA A 168 7.82 -5.59 9.01
CA ALA A 168 8.61 -6.73 9.47
C ALA A 168 8.25 -8.03 8.75
N PHE A 169 6.94 -8.29 8.55
CA PHE A 169 6.44 -9.46 7.83
C PHE A 169 6.94 -9.49 6.38
N LEU A 170 6.82 -8.36 5.66
CA LEU A 170 7.28 -8.23 4.28
C LEU A 170 8.80 -8.32 4.19
N GLY A 171 9.54 -7.72 5.13
CA GLY A 171 10.99 -7.82 5.21
C GLY A 171 11.46 -9.26 5.37
N HIS A 172 10.83 -10.01 6.28
CA HIS A 172 11.09 -11.43 6.44
C HIS A 172 10.78 -12.22 5.15
N HIS A 173 9.62 -11.99 4.54
CA HIS A 173 9.25 -12.65 3.28
C HIS A 173 10.23 -12.30 2.14
N ALA A 174 10.59 -11.03 1.98
CA ALA A 174 11.51 -10.57 0.94
C ALA A 174 12.90 -11.20 1.06
N THR A 175 13.43 -11.25 2.27
CA THR A 175 14.79 -11.78 2.52
C THR A 175 14.85 -13.30 2.47
N THR A 176 13.82 -14.00 3.00
CA THR A 176 13.85 -15.47 3.10
C THR A 176 13.30 -16.18 1.87
N LYS A 177 12.39 -15.56 1.11
CA LYS A 177 11.69 -16.20 -0.01
C LYS A 177 12.05 -15.62 -1.38
N LEU A 178 12.40 -14.33 -1.44
CA LEU A 178 12.61 -13.62 -2.70
C LEU A 178 14.09 -13.23 -2.94
N GLY A 179 14.99 -13.51 -1.99
CA GLY A 179 16.41 -13.25 -2.14
C GLY A 179 16.79 -11.76 -2.08
N VAL A 180 15.95 -10.90 -1.51
CA VAL A 180 16.27 -9.49 -1.30
C VAL A 180 17.37 -9.37 -0.24
N VAL A 181 18.39 -8.57 -0.53
CA VAL A 181 19.45 -8.25 0.42
C VAL A 181 19.02 -7.05 1.26
N GLN A 182 19.00 -7.23 2.58
CA GLN A 182 18.75 -6.14 3.52
C GLN A 182 20.08 -5.61 4.06
N LEU A 183 20.30 -4.30 3.93
CA LEU A 183 21.46 -3.62 4.50
C LEU A 183 20.99 -2.61 5.56
N GLN A 184 21.47 -2.78 6.78
CA GLN A 184 21.23 -1.82 7.85
C GLN A 184 22.34 -0.75 7.82
N ARG A 185 22.06 0.38 7.17
CA ARG A 185 22.99 1.51 7.01
C ARG A 185 22.23 2.82 7.02
N THR A 186 22.81 3.81 7.65
CA THR A 186 22.32 5.19 7.57
C THR A 186 22.93 5.86 6.34
N ILE A 187 22.08 6.37 5.46
CA ILE A 187 22.51 7.05 4.24
C ILE A 187 22.63 8.55 4.52
N ALA A 188 23.82 9.08 4.33
CA ALA A 188 24.12 10.50 4.43
C ALA A 188 23.68 11.27 3.17
N THR A 189 24.01 10.74 1.97
CA THR A 189 23.70 11.37 0.69
C THR A 189 23.77 10.33 -0.45
N ALA A 190 23.65 10.78 -1.70
CA ALA A 190 23.89 9.94 -2.87
C ALA A 190 24.90 10.63 -3.80
N GLU A 191 25.68 9.79 -4.49
CA GLU A 191 26.64 10.21 -5.52
C GLU A 191 25.95 10.24 -6.87
N ARG A 192 26.25 11.27 -7.68
CA ARG A 192 25.79 11.38 -9.07
C ARG A 192 26.94 11.13 -10.02
N ASP A 193 26.65 10.47 -11.14
CA ASP A 193 27.62 10.29 -12.23
C ASP A 193 27.76 11.55 -13.10
N ALA A 194 28.56 11.45 -14.15
CA ALA A 194 28.80 12.57 -15.07
C ALA A 194 27.56 12.97 -15.89
N SER A 195 26.59 12.09 -16.05
CA SER A 195 25.29 12.39 -16.70
C SER A 195 24.30 13.07 -15.75
N GLY A 196 24.59 13.04 -14.45
CA GLY A 196 23.74 13.58 -13.41
C GLY A 196 22.79 12.58 -12.79
N ASP A 197 22.87 11.31 -13.18
CA ASP A 197 22.08 10.23 -12.60
C ASP A 197 22.68 9.75 -11.27
N ILE A 198 21.87 9.13 -10.41
CA ILE A 198 22.37 8.55 -9.17
C ILE A 198 23.16 7.30 -9.48
N ALA A 199 24.42 7.26 -9.03
CA ALA A 199 25.36 6.15 -9.25
C ALA A 199 25.54 5.28 -7.99
N ALA A 200 25.41 5.86 -6.79
CA ALA A 200 25.54 5.14 -5.54
C ALA A 200 24.88 5.88 -4.37
N LEU A 201 24.54 5.13 -3.32
CA LEU A 201 24.27 5.69 -1.99
C LEU A 201 25.59 5.79 -1.22
N LEU A 202 25.74 6.85 -0.42
CA LEU A 202 26.88 7.04 0.46
C LEU A 202 26.41 6.96 1.92
N CYS A 203 26.92 5.97 2.63
CA CYS A 203 26.67 5.79 4.04
C CYS A 203 27.41 6.82 4.88
N ASP A 204 26.97 7.04 6.12
CA ASP A 204 27.62 7.92 7.09
C ASP A 204 29.01 7.43 7.52
N ASP A 205 29.25 6.11 7.45
CA ASP A 205 30.55 5.47 7.71
C ASP A 205 31.51 5.50 6.47
N GLY A 206 31.07 6.07 5.35
CA GLY A 206 31.83 6.16 4.11
C GLY A 206 31.68 4.96 3.18
N GLU A 207 30.92 3.92 3.53
CA GLU A 207 30.62 2.81 2.63
C GLU A 207 29.80 3.31 1.42
N ARG A 208 30.10 2.77 0.24
CA ARG A 208 29.44 3.11 -1.03
C ARG A 208 28.63 1.94 -1.54
N ILE A 209 27.32 2.17 -1.76
CA ILE A 209 26.38 1.15 -2.26
C ILE A 209 26.00 1.52 -3.71
N PRO A 210 26.63 0.90 -4.72
CA PRO A 210 26.32 1.18 -6.11
C PRO A 210 25.04 0.49 -6.56
N GLY A 211 24.43 1.02 -7.65
CA GLY A 211 23.25 0.42 -8.27
C GLY A 211 23.03 0.93 -9.68
N ASP A 212 22.19 0.22 -10.44
CA ASP A 212 21.74 0.62 -11.78
C ASP A 212 20.43 1.41 -11.73
N VAL A 213 19.60 1.14 -10.69
CA VAL A 213 18.29 1.79 -10.48
C VAL A 213 18.13 2.05 -8.98
N PHE A 214 17.65 3.24 -8.64
CA PHE A 214 17.41 3.63 -7.26
C PHE A 214 15.94 4.00 -7.04
N LEU A 215 15.35 3.50 -5.95
CA LEU A 215 14.02 3.87 -5.50
C LEU A 215 14.12 4.64 -4.19
N ASP A 216 13.53 5.83 -4.15
CA ASP A 216 13.43 6.64 -2.94
C ASP A 216 12.16 6.31 -2.17
N ALA A 217 12.30 5.51 -1.12
CA ALA A 217 11.27 5.22 -0.12
C ALA A 217 11.63 5.81 1.26
N SER A 218 12.49 6.85 1.29
CA SER A 218 12.96 7.51 2.50
C SER A 218 11.91 8.42 3.17
N GLY A 219 10.67 8.37 2.69
CA GLY A 219 9.54 9.14 3.22
C GLY A 219 9.76 10.66 3.10
N PHE A 220 9.38 11.40 4.12
CA PHE A 220 9.52 12.86 4.15
C PHE A 220 10.96 13.37 4.07
N ARG A 221 11.95 12.51 4.23
CA ARG A 221 13.36 12.90 4.05
C ARG A 221 13.74 13.11 2.60
N SER A 222 13.07 12.42 1.67
CA SER A 222 13.23 12.54 0.21
C SER A 222 14.70 12.69 -0.21
N ILE A 223 15.53 11.73 0.23
CA ILE A 223 16.99 11.84 0.14
C ILE A 223 17.46 11.86 -1.31
N LEU A 224 16.88 11.02 -2.14
CA LEU A 224 17.30 10.93 -3.54
C LEU A 224 16.62 11.98 -4.39
N PHE A 225 15.31 12.13 -4.28
CA PHE A 225 14.52 12.94 -5.18
C PHE A 225 14.71 14.44 -4.91
N GLU A 226 14.48 14.87 -3.67
CA GLU A 226 14.57 16.29 -3.34
C GLU A 226 16.01 16.72 -3.04
N LYS A 227 16.68 16.02 -2.12
CA LYS A 227 18.00 16.46 -1.64
C LYS A 227 19.12 16.22 -2.63
N THR A 228 19.11 15.07 -3.35
CA THR A 228 20.20 14.75 -4.28
C THR A 228 19.92 15.28 -5.69
N LEU A 229 18.71 15.06 -6.23
CA LEU A 229 18.36 15.49 -7.60
C LEU A 229 17.85 16.94 -7.65
N GLY A 230 17.49 17.53 -6.50
CA GLY A 230 17.05 18.93 -6.44
C GLY A 230 15.65 19.15 -7.03
N VAL A 231 14.82 18.09 -7.10
CA VAL A 231 13.45 18.19 -7.61
C VAL A 231 12.54 18.58 -6.43
N PRO A 232 11.93 19.76 -6.43
CA PRO A 232 11.09 20.20 -5.33
C PRO A 232 9.81 19.37 -5.24
N PHE A 233 9.32 19.18 -4.00
CA PHE A 233 8.08 18.44 -3.70
C PHE A 233 6.88 19.36 -3.82
#